data_6252318c00b4de8cbc62717d0f800455
#
_entry.id   6252318c00b4de8cbc62717d0f800455
#
_cell.length_a   1.000
_cell.length_b   1.000
_cell.length_c   1.000
_cell.angle_alpha   90.00
_cell.angle_beta   90.00
_cell.angle_gamma   90.00
#
_symmetry.space_group_name_H-M   'P 1'
#
loop_
_entity.id
_entity.type
_entity.pdbx_description
1 polymer ?
#
loop_
_entity_poly.entity_id
_entity_poly.type
_entity_poly.pdbx_seq_one_letter_code
_entity_poly.pdbx_strand_id
1 'polypeptide(L)'
;MSDFKNELEQEVEFINDLILRYLPKETGLDKKIREAMNYSVNAGGKRVRPMLMLEVYKLCGGDDCQVVYPFMAALECIHSYSLVHDDLPAMDNDDYRRGRLTTHKVFGEDFGILAGDGLLNLAYEIMADALVSGEGDIEAKAKAMEVIARKAGIKGMVGGQAVDVELTGKVLSEEQLDFIFRLKTGALIEAAFLAGAYLAGCDEKTADRLCRAASLIGFSFQIRDDILDVTSSLEELGKPVFSDEKNNKTTYVTLYGMEKAEADVQSMSDEALAIIKSVGKNEFLEEIVLNLIHRNK
;
A
#
# COMPACT_ATOMS: atom_id res chain seq x y z
N MET A 1 19.55 7.57 -13.41
CA MET A 1 19.52 7.27 -11.96
C MET A 1 19.44 8.50 -11.06
N SER A 2 20.23 9.58 -11.28
CA SER A 2 20.11 10.80 -10.45
C SER A 2 18.79 11.54 -10.66
N ASP A 3 18.25 11.52 -11.86
CA ASP A 3 17.03 12.25 -12.25
C ASP A 3 15.78 11.58 -11.62
N PHE A 4 15.61 10.28 -11.79
CA PHE A 4 14.51 9.52 -11.18
C PHE A 4 14.50 9.61 -9.64
N LYS A 5 15.68 9.52 -9.00
CA LYS A 5 15.74 9.62 -7.54
C LYS A 5 15.26 10.99 -7.04
N ASN A 6 15.67 12.06 -7.72
CA ASN A 6 15.25 13.41 -7.38
C ASN A 6 13.73 13.59 -7.62
N GLU A 7 13.22 13.08 -8.73
CA GLU A 7 11.80 13.12 -9.05
C GLU A 7 10.98 12.34 -8.01
N LEU A 8 11.43 11.14 -7.62
CA LEU A 8 10.80 10.33 -6.59
C LEU A 8 10.78 11.05 -5.23
N GLU A 9 11.87 11.70 -4.82
CA GLU A 9 11.94 12.47 -3.57
C GLU A 9 10.97 13.66 -3.60
N GLN A 10 10.88 14.39 -4.70
CA GLN A 10 9.94 15.50 -4.88
C GLN A 10 8.49 15.02 -4.85
N GLU A 11 8.18 13.89 -5.49
CA GLU A 11 6.83 13.33 -5.49
C GLU A 11 6.42 12.84 -4.09
N VAL A 12 7.34 12.23 -3.33
CA VAL A 12 7.09 11.85 -1.94
C VAL A 12 6.83 13.09 -1.06
N GLU A 13 7.59 14.18 -1.24
CA GLU A 13 7.39 15.43 -0.51
C GLU A 13 6.02 16.05 -0.85
N PHE A 14 5.69 16.13 -2.14
CA PHE A 14 4.39 16.61 -2.60
C PHE A 14 3.24 15.79 -1.98
N ILE A 15 3.33 14.45 -2.01
CA ILE A 15 2.29 13.58 -1.45
C ILE A 15 2.19 13.74 0.07
N ASN A 16 3.30 13.92 0.79
CA ASN A 16 3.27 14.22 2.22
C ASN A 16 2.50 15.51 2.50
N ASP A 17 2.81 16.59 1.79
CA ASP A 17 2.12 17.88 1.94
C ASP A 17 0.63 17.78 1.56
N LEU A 18 0.32 16.99 0.55
CA LEU A 18 -1.06 16.71 0.14
C LEU A 18 -1.84 16.03 1.27
N ILE A 19 -1.32 14.94 1.82
CA ILE A 19 -1.98 14.17 2.87
C ILE A 19 -2.24 15.05 4.11
N LEU A 20 -1.28 15.90 4.50
CA LEU A 20 -1.42 16.81 5.63
C LEU A 20 -2.65 17.72 5.53
N ARG A 21 -3.10 18.07 4.33
CA ARG A 21 -4.30 18.92 4.12
C ARG A 21 -5.60 18.22 4.51
N TYR A 22 -5.61 16.89 4.51
CA TYR A 22 -6.77 16.05 4.84
C TYR A 22 -6.75 15.57 6.30
N LEU A 23 -5.62 15.71 7.01
CA LEU A 23 -5.52 15.29 8.40
C LEU A 23 -6.23 16.26 9.35
N PRO A 24 -6.80 15.77 10.47
CA PRO A 24 -7.51 16.61 11.41
C PRO A 24 -6.57 17.56 12.15
N LYS A 25 -7.02 18.80 12.40
CA LYS A 25 -6.28 19.77 13.22
C LYS A 25 -6.23 19.29 14.68
N GLU A 26 -5.06 19.37 15.30
CA GLU A 26 -4.81 18.92 16.67
C GLU A 26 -5.33 19.92 17.72
N THR A 27 -6.64 20.09 17.75
CA THR A 27 -7.36 21.04 18.63
C THR A 27 -8.59 20.40 19.24
N GLY A 28 -9.17 21.01 20.27
CA GLY A 28 -10.40 20.54 20.90
C GLY A 28 -10.17 19.56 22.06
N LEU A 29 -11.26 19.04 22.63
CA LEU A 29 -11.23 18.08 23.73
C LEU A 29 -10.69 16.70 23.31
N ASP A 30 -10.79 16.39 22.03
CA ASP A 30 -10.36 15.19 21.37
C ASP A 30 -8.95 15.33 20.73
N LYS A 31 -8.18 16.35 21.15
CA LYS A 31 -6.85 16.65 20.60
C LYS A 31 -5.92 15.43 20.61
N LYS A 32 -5.91 14.64 21.69
CA LYS A 32 -5.00 13.50 21.85
C LYS A 32 -5.20 12.43 20.76
N ILE A 33 -6.46 12.13 20.36
CA ILE A 33 -6.70 11.16 19.29
C ILE A 33 -6.23 11.70 17.93
N ARG A 34 -6.43 13.01 17.67
CA ARG A 34 -5.93 13.66 16.44
C ARG A 34 -4.41 13.64 16.36
N GLU A 35 -3.74 13.90 17.48
CA GLU A 35 -2.26 13.76 17.58
C GLU A 35 -1.81 12.32 17.29
N ALA A 36 -2.50 11.30 17.80
CA ALA A 36 -2.16 9.91 17.57
C ALA A 36 -2.36 9.49 16.10
N MET A 37 -3.47 9.92 15.47
CA MET A 37 -3.73 9.72 14.04
C MET A 37 -2.63 10.39 13.20
N ASN A 38 -2.36 11.66 13.43
CA ASN A 38 -1.36 12.43 12.69
C ASN A 38 0.05 11.89 12.90
N TYR A 39 0.39 11.46 14.12
CA TYR A 39 1.67 10.85 14.45
C TYR A 39 1.96 9.63 13.58
N SER A 40 0.97 8.74 13.41
CA SER A 40 1.14 7.51 12.63
C SER A 40 1.31 7.80 11.14
N VAL A 41 0.52 8.70 10.57
CA VAL A 41 0.63 9.09 9.16
C VAL A 41 1.95 9.82 8.89
N ASN A 42 2.38 10.70 9.82
CA ASN A 42 3.61 11.48 9.72
C ASN A 42 4.87 10.69 10.11
N ALA A 43 4.76 9.40 10.40
CA ALA A 43 5.92 8.54 10.60
C ALA A 43 6.78 8.36 9.33
N GLY A 44 6.38 8.95 8.21
CA GLY A 44 7.05 8.87 6.93
C GLY A 44 6.61 7.65 6.12
N GLY A 45 7.43 7.29 5.12
CA GLY A 45 7.20 6.17 4.22
C GLY A 45 7.41 6.54 2.77
N LYS A 46 7.45 5.53 1.90
CA LYS A 46 7.70 5.70 0.46
C LYS A 46 6.49 6.22 -0.32
N ARG A 47 5.33 6.36 0.32
CA ARG A 47 4.06 6.84 -0.30
C ARG A 47 3.72 6.14 -1.63
N VAL A 48 4.04 4.87 -1.73
CA VAL A 48 3.93 4.09 -2.98
C VAL A 48 2.48 4.03 -3.49
N ARG A 49 1.51 3.76 -2.61
CA ARG A 49 0.11 3.57 -3.02
C ARG A 49 -0.53 4.83 -3.60
N PRO A 50 -0.46 6.00 -2.94
CA PRO A 50 -0.94 7.24 -3.54
C PRO A 50 -0.18 7.62 -4.80
N MET A 51 1.14 7.38 -4.87
CA MET A 51 1.96 7.64 -6.05
C MET A 51 1.52 6.77 -7.23
N LEU A 52 1.32 5.46 -7.03
CA LEU A 52 0.81 4.56 -8.06
C LEU A 52 -0.57 4.99 -8.56
N MET A 53 -1.46 5.43 -7.65
CA MET A 53 -2.79 5.92 -8.03
C MET A 53 -2.69 7.14 -8.95
N LEU A 54 -1.86 8.13 -8.58
CA LEU A 54 -1.64 9.34 -9.38
C LEU A 54 -1.08 9.02 -10.76
N GLU A 55 -0.06 8.16 -10.81
CA GLU A 55 0.61 7.86 -12.06
C GLU A 55 -0.26 7.00 -13.00
N VAL A 56 -1.10 6.12 -12.46
CA VAL A 56 -2.11 5.41 -13.26
C VAL A 56 -3.20 6.36 -13.76
N TYR A 57 -3.64 7.32 -12.93
CA TYR A 57 -4.56 8.37 -13.35
C TYR A 57 -4.00 9.15 -14.54
N LYS A 58 -2.74 9.60 -14.48
CA LYS A 58 -2.05 10.28 -15.60
C LYS A 58 -1.87 9.37 -16.81
N LEU A 59 -1.48 8.11 -16.62
CA LEU A 59 -1.32 7.11 -17.70
C LEU A 59 -2.62 6.94 -18.50
N CYS A 60 -3.76 7.00 -17.82
CA CYS A 60 -5.09 6.88 -18.41
C CYS A 60 -5.63 8.19 -19.02
N GLY A 61 -4.82 9.25 -19.04
CA GLY A 61 -5.18 10.54 -19.65
C GLY A 61 -5.92 11.50 -18.72
N GLY A 62 -5.92 11.24 -17.43
CA GLY A 62 -6.42 12.20 -16.43
C GLY A 62 -5.56 13.46 -16.39
N ASP A 63 -6.19 14.63 -16.49
CA ASP A 63 -5.55 15.94 -16.60
C ASP A 63 -5.79 16.84 -15.38
N ASP A 64 -6.92 16.70 -14.70
CA ASP A 64 -7.23 17.43 -13.47
C ASP A 64 -6.91 16.60 -12.22
N CYS A 65 -5.67 16.71 -11.75
CA CYS A 65 -5.21 15.97 -10.57
C CYS A 65 -5.96 16.31 -9.27
N GLN A 66 -6.76 17.40 -9.20
CA GLN A 66 -7.57 17.70 -8.02
C GLN A 66 -8.59 16.59 -7.74
N VAL A 67 -9.07 15.91 -8.78
CA VAL A 67 -10.03 14.80 -8.68
C VAL A 67 -9.46 13.59 -7.96
N VAL A 68 -8.16 13.28 -8.14
CA VAL A 68 -7.52 12.07 -7.57
C VAL A 68 -6.99 12.31 -6.14
N TYR A 69 -6.67 13.54 -5.76
CA TYR A 69 -6.03 13.87 -4.48
C TYR A 69 -6.77 13.38 -3.22
N PRO A 70 -8.11 13.52 -3.11
CA PRO A 70 -8.84 12.98 -1.96
C PRO A 70 -8.67 11.46 -1.83
N PHE A 71 -8.70 10.73 -2.94
CA PHE A 71 -8.57 9.28 -2.97
C PHE A 71 -7.16 8.81 -2.63
N MET A 72 -6.13 9.56 -3.03
CA MET A 72 -4.74 9.33 -2.62
C MET A 72 -4.59 9.44 -1.09
N ALA A 73 -5.13 10.51 -0.49
CA ALA A 73 -5.10 10.72 0.94
C ALA A 73 -5.89 9.65 1.70
N ALA A 74 -7.08 9.30 1.22
CA ALA A 74 -7.90 8.25 1.79
C ALA A 74 -7.20 6.88 1.77
N LEU A 75 -6.59 6.51 0.65
CA LEU A 75 -5.87 5.23 0.53
C LEU A 75 -4.65 5.16 1.47
N GLU A 76 -3.94 6.27 1.66
CA GLU A 76 -2.82 6.31 2.61
C GLU A 76 -3.31 6.30 4.06
N CYS A 77 -4.46 6.90 4.40
CA CYS A 77 -5.10 6.73 5.71
C CYS A 77 -5.47 5.27 5.96
N ILE A 78 -6.03 4.58 4.95
CA ILE A 78 -6.32 3.13 5.02
C ILE A 78 -5.05 2.32 5.24
N HIS A 79 -3.98 2.61 4.51
CA HIS A 79 -2.71 1.94 4.73
C HIS A 79 -2.14 2.23 6.12
N SER A 80 -2.26 3.48 6.59
CA SER A 80 -1.70 3.86 7.90
C SER A 80 -2.46 3.20 9.06
N TYR A 81 -3.80 3.11 9.00
CA TYR A 81 -4.55 2.41 10.04
C TYR A 81 -4.15 0.95 10.14
N SER A 82 -3.95 0.27 8.99
CA SER A 82 -3.58 -1.14 9.01
C SER A 82 -2.25 -1.36 9.72
N LEU A 83 -1.27 -0.46 9.52
CA LEU A 83 0.01 -0.53 10.21
C LEU A 83 -0.13 -0.22 11.71
N VAL A 84 -0.98 0.75 12.09
CA VAL A 84 -1.23 1.07 13.51
C VAL A 84 -1.83 -0.12 14.24
N HIS A 85 -2.78 -0.83 13.62
CA HIS A 85 -3.40 -2.02 14.20
C HIS A 85 -2.46 -3.24 14.19
N ASP A 86 -1.67 -3.42 13.13
CA ASP A 86 -0.67 -4.49 13.08
C ASP A 86 0.37 -4.36 14.21
N ASP A 87 0.77 -3.14 14.56
CA ASP A 87 1.75 -2.88 15.62
C ASP A 87 1.22 -3.17 17.04
N LEU A 88 -0.10 -3.30 17.25
CA LEU A 88 -0.68 -3.49 18.59
C LEU A 88 -0.18 -4.78 19.27
N PRO A 89 -0.14 -4.81 20.63
CA PRO A 89 0.27 -5.99 21.39
C PRO A 89 -0.51 -7.27 21.10
N ALA A 90 -1.78 -7.14 20.65
CA ALA A 90 -2.62 -8.26 20.25
C ALA A 90 -2.33 -8.79 18.83
N MET A 91 -1.46 -8.11 18.08
CA MET A 91 -1.04 -8.43 16.73
C MET A 91 0.47 -8.72 16.70
N ASP A 92 1.26 -7.93 15.98
CA ASP A 92 2.71 -8.16 15.83
C ASP A 92 3.51 -7.70 17.07
N ASN A 93 2.92 -6.85 17.93
CA ASN A 93 3.53 -6.28 19.15
C ASN A 93 4.86 -5.57 18.86
N ASP A 94 4.91 -4.78 17.81
CA ASP A 94 6.10 -4.05 17.39
C ASP A 94 6.29 -2.77 18.21
N ASP A 95 7.50 -2.58 18.75
CA ASP A 95 7.86 -1.36 19.47
C ASP A 95 8.25 -0.21 18.56
N TYR A 96 8.75 -0.52 17.35
CA TYR A 96 9.27 0.46 16.40
C TYR A 96 8.75 0.22 14.99
N ARG A 97 8.40 1.31 14.30
CA ARG A 97 8.07 1.34 12.87
C ARG A 97 8.74 2.53 12.20
N ARG A 98 9.45 2.28 11.10
CA ARG A 98 10.19 3.33 10.36
C ARG A 98 11.16 4.14 11.24
N GLY A 99 11.81 3.47 12.20
CA GLY A 99 12.76 4.08 13.13
C GLY A 99 12.15 4.94 14.25
N ARG A 100 10.82 4.95 14.40
CA ARG A 100 10.10 5.65 15.48
C ARG A 100 9.31 4.65 16.32
N LEU A 101 9.04 5.00 17.58
CA LEU A 101 8.12 4.22 18.42
C LEU A 101 6.75 4.13 17.75
N THR A 102 6.10 2.97 17.86
CA THR A 102 4.76 2.73 17.34
C THR A 102 3.71 3.56 18.09
N THR A 103 2.55 3.77 17.48
CA THR A 103 1.49 4.63 18.03
C THR A 103 1.06 4.17 19.42
N HIS A 104 0.90 2.85 19.65
CA HIS A 104 0.52 2.32 20.95
C HIS A 104 1.60 2.52 22.01
N LYS A 105 2.88 2.56 21.64
CA LYS A 105 3.99 2.84 22.59
C LYS A 105 4.03 4.30 23.01
N VAL A 106 3.62 5.23 22.15
CA VAL A 106 3.64 6.67 22.45
C VAL A 106 2.37 7.11 23.18
N PHE A 107 1.20 6.62 22.77
CA PHE A 107 -0.10 7.12 23.22
C PHE A 107 -0.89 6.16 24.10
N GLY A 108 -0.49 4.88 24.17
CA GLY A 108 -1.21 3.78 24.82
C GLY A 108 -1.97 2.91 23.83
N GLU A 109 -2.30 1.68 24.24
CA GLU A 109 -3.00 0.70 23.38
C GLU A 109 -4.42 1.18 22.98
N ASP A 110 -5.13 1.80 23.93
CA ASP A 110 -6.44 2.41 23.73
C ASP A 110 -6.43 3.46 22.63
N PHE A 111 -5.43 4.34 22.62
CA PHE A 111 -5.24 5.32 21.56
C PHE A 111 -4.68 4.72 20.27
N GLY A 112 -3.94 3.62 20.32
CA GLY A 112 -3.54 2.85 19.15
C GLY A 112 -4.78 2.30 18.42
N ILE A 113 -5.71 1.67 19.13
CA ILE A 113 -6.97 1.16 18.58
C ILE A 113 -7.80 2.31 17.98
N LEU A 114 -8.05 3.35 18.78
CA LEU A 114 -8.88 4.49 18.34
C LEU A 114 -8.25 5.26 17.17
N ALA A 115 -6.91 5.36 17.10
CA ALA A 115 -6.23 6.01 15.98
C ALA A 115 -6.41 5.24 14.68
N GLY A 116 -6.32 3.91 14.73
CA GLY A 116 -6.60 3.06 13.57
C GLY A 116 -8.06 3.20 13.11
N ASP A 117 -9.03 3.10 14.03
CA ASP A 117 -10.45 3.30 13.71
C ASP A 117 -10.71 4.70 13.14
N GLY A 118 -10.12 5.74 13.77
CA GLY A 118 -10.23 7.12 13.31
C GLY A 118 -9.68 7.34 11.91
N LEU A 119 -8.53 6.76 11.58
CA LEU A 119 -7.93 6.85 10.24
C LEU A 119 -8.75 6.12 9.18
N LEU A 120 -9.27 4.93 9.52
CA LEU A 120 -10.15 4.18 8.62
C LEU A 120 -11.41 4.98 8.32
N ASN A 121 -12.07 5.54 9.36
CA ASN A 121 -13.28 6.34 9.16
C ASN A 121 -12.97 7.64 8.40
N LEU A 122 -11.87 8.34 8.74
CA LEU A 122 -11.44 9.54 8.03
C LEU A 122 -11.25 9.30 6.53
N ALA A 123 -10.73 8.15 6.13
CA ALA A 123 -10.63 7.81 4.72
C ALA A 123 -11.99 7.80 4.01
N TYR A 124 -13.03 7.27 4.66
CA TYR A 124 -14.39 7.30 4.11
C TYR A 124 -15.00 8.69 4.14
N GLU A 125 -14.74 9.50 5.17
CA GLU A 125 -15.16 10.90 5.21
C GLU A 125 -14.57 11.69 4.02
N ILE A 126 -13.25 11.57 3.78
CA ILE A 126 -12.57 12.23 2.66
C ILE A 126 -13.18 11.83 1.31
N MET A 127 -13.42 10.53 1.08
CA MET A 127 -14.01 10.06 -0.17
C MET A 127 -15.47 10.50 -0.31
N ALA A 128 -16.25 10.49 0.77
CA ALA A 128 -17.63 10.95 0.77
C ALA A 128 -17.72 12.46 0.47
N ASP A 129 -16.85 13.27 1.08
CA ASP A 129 -16.74 14.70 0.78
C ASP A 129 -16.39 14.94 -0.70
N ALA A 130 -15.48 14.16 -1.26
CA ALA A 130 -15.14 14.22 -2.67
C ALA A 130 -16.33 13.88 -3.58
N LEU A 131 -17.20 12.93 -3.18
CA LEU A 131 -18.41 12.59 -3.94
C LEU A 131 -19.42 13.76 -3.96
N VAL A 132 -19.58 14.47 -2.86
CA VAL A 132 -20.58 15.55 -2.74
C VAL A 132 -20.06 16.92 -3.17
N SER A 133 -18.75 17.08 -3.42
CA SER A 133 -18.13 18.34 -3.84
C SER A 133 -18.68 18.90 -5.15
N GLY A 134 -19.27 18.05 -5.99
CA GLY A 134 -19.77 18.42 -7.31
C GLY A 134 -18.71 18.57 -8.40
N GLU A 135 -17.42 18.42 -8.08
CA GLU A 135 -16.31 18.45 -9.02
C GLU A 135 -16.09 17.08 -9.67
N GLY A 136 -15.79 17.03 -10.98
CA GLY A 136 -15.53 15.81 -11.71
C GLY A 136 -16.73 14.87 -11.86
N ASP A 137 -16.50 13.66 -12.39
CA ASP A 137 -17.52 12.66 -12.63
C ASP A 137 -17.85 11.88 -11.34
N ILE A 138 -19.11 11.97 -10.90
CA ILE A 138 -19.59 11.30 -9.68
C ILE A 138 -19.58 9.77 -9.82
N GLU A 139 -19.84 9.23 -11.02
CA GLU A 139 -19.81 7.77 -11.24
C GLU A 139 -18.39 7.24 -11.14
N ALA A 140 -17.41 7.93 -11.73
CA ALA A 140 -15.99 7.60 -11.61
C ALA A 140 -15.51 7.62 -10.14
N LYS A 141 -15.89 8.65 -9.39
CA LYS A 141 -15.59 8.75 -7.96
C LYS A 141 -16.25 7.65 -7.14
N ALA A 142 -17.50 7.31 -7.43
CA ALA A 142 -18.21 6.23 -6.74
C ALA A 142 -17.57 4.86 -7.00
N LYS A 143 -17.12 4.59 -8.23
CA LYS A 143 -16.36 3.39 -8.59
C LYS A 143 -14.99 3.35 -7.87
N ALA A 144 -14.28 4.46 -7.82
CA ALA A 144 -13.01 4.56 -7.09
C ALA A 144 -13.20 4.30 -5.58
N MET A 145 -14.22 4.89 -4.96
CA MET A 145 -14.56 4.62 -3.56
C MET A 145 -14.95 3.15 -3.33
N GLU A 146 -15.78 2.58 -4.21
CA GLU A 146 -16.22 1.18 -4.10
C GLU A 146 -15.04 0.22 -4.14
N VAL A 147 -14.10 0.41 -5.10
CA VAL A 147 -12.94 -0.47 -5.21
C VAL A 147 -11.99 -0.32 -4.02
N ILE A 148 -11.75 0.88 -3.54
CA ILE A 148 -10.93 1.11 -2.33
C ILE A 148 -11.57 0.42 -1.13
N ALA A 149 -12.86 0.62 -0.91
CA ALA A 149 -13.59 0.00 0.20
C ALA A 149 -13.55 -1.53 0.15
N ARG A 150 -13.77 -2.11 -1.03
CA ARG A 150 -13.75 -3.56 -1.24
C ARG A 150 -12.37 -4.16 -1.01
N LYS A 151 -11.32 -3.51 -1.56
CA LYS A 151 -9.93 -3.96 -1.46
C LYS A 151 -9.32 -3.74 -0.07
N ALA A 152 -9.80 -2.78 0.70
CA ALA A 152 -9.43 -2.59 2.10
C ALA A 152 -10.11 -3.62 3.04
N GLY A 153 -11.31 -4.08 2.70
CA GLY A 153 -12.18 -4.89 3.55
C GLY A 153 -11.90 -6.39 3.53
N ILE A 154 -12.95 -7.17 3.89
CA ILE A 154 -12.88 -8.64 4.03
C ILE A 154 -12.57 -9.36 2.70
N LYS A 155 -12.89 -8.74 1.56
CA LYS A 155 -12.55 -9.25 0.23
C LYS A 155 -11.18 -8.78 -0.29
N GLY A 156 -10.37 -8.20 0.60
CA GLY A 156 -9.06 -7.65 0.32
C GLY A 156 -8.16 -7.73 1.56
N MET A 157 -7.53 -6.62 1.93
CA MET A 157 -6.48 -6.54 2.94
C MET A 157 -6.87 -7.15 4.28
N VAL A 158 -8.05 -6.83 4.83
CA VAL A 158 -8.50 -7.40 6.12
C VAL A 158 -8.68 -8.91 6.03
N GLY A 159 -9.20 -9.43 4.90
CA GLY A 159 -9.31 -10.87 4.69
C GLY A 159 -7.96 -11.57 4.63
N GLY A 160 -6.99 -10.98 3.94
CA GLY A 160 -5.61 -11.49 3.90
C GLY A 160 -4.94 -11.47 5.27
N GLN A 161 -5.10 -10.38 6.01
CA GLN A 161 -4.56 -10.24 7.36
C GLN A 161 -5.18 -11.24 8.34
N ALA A 162 -6.48 -11.49 8.24
CA ALA A 162 -7.15 -12.46 9.11
C ALA A 162 -6.58 -13.87 8.94
N VAL A 163 -6.31 -14.29 7.71
CA VAL A 163 -5.69 -15.61 7.42
C VAL A 163 -4.23 -15.63 7.89
N ASP A 164 -3.49 -14.54 7.69
CA ASP A 164 -2.09 -14.45 8.15
C ASP A 164 -2.00 -14.60 9.68
N VAL A 165 -2.85 -13.90 10.43
CA VAL A 165 -2.93 -14.00 11.89
C VAL A 165 -3.35 -15.39 12.36
N GLU A 166 -4.41 -15.97 11.75
CA GLU A 166 -4.89 -17.32 12.10
C GLU A 166 -3.83 -18.41 11.90
N LEU A 167 -3.00 -18.23 10.89
CA LEU A 167 -1.97 -19.19 10.50
C LEU A 167 -0.56 -18.85 11.00
N THR A 168 -0.40 -17.82 11.82
CA THR A 168 0.88 -17.44 12.42
C THR A 168 1.53 -18.63 13.14
N GLY A 169 2.79 -18.92 12.83
CA GLY A 169 3.55 -20.05 13.38
C GLY A 169 3.19 -21.42 12.83
N LYS A 170 2.34 -21.52 11.81
CA LYS A 170 2.00 -22.76 11.11
C LYS A 170 2.70 -22.82 9.75
N VAL A 171 2.94 -24.05 9.26
CA VAL A 171 3.40 -24.25 7.88
C VAL A 171 2.21 -24.01 6.94
N LEU A 172 2.39 -23.10 5.98
CA LEU A 172 1.35 -22.73 5.02
C LEU A 172 1.38 -23.66 3.79
N SER A 173 0.21 -23.93 3.24
CA SER A 173 0.09 -24.47 1.87
C SER A 173 0.35 -23.36 0.84
N GLU A 174 0.63 -23.76 -0.42
CA GLU A 174 0.76 -22.83 -1.54
C GLU A 174 -0.47 -21.93 -1.68
N GLU A 175 -1.67 -22.48 -1.59
CA GLU A 175 -2.93 -21.74 -1.68
C GLU A 175 -3.07 -20.69 -0.57
N GLN A 176 -2.67 -21.03 0.66
CA GLN A 176 -2.71 -20.10 1.80
C GLN A 176 -1.70 -18.97 1.64
N LEU A 177 -0.48 -19.27 1.21
CA LEU A 177 0.53 -18.24 0.95
C LEU A 177 0.10 -17.29 -0.18
N ASP A 178 -0.40 -17.85 -1.28
CA ASP A 178 -0.93 -17.09 -2.42
C ASP A 178 -2.07 -16.17 -1.99
N PHE A 179 -3.01 -16.67 -1.18
CA PHE A 179 -4.12 -15.89 -0.63
C PHE A 179 -3.62 -14.71 0.22
N ILE A 180 -2.67 -14.94 1.12
CA ILE A 180 -2.10 -13.90 1.99
C ILE A 180 -1.39 -12.85 1.13
N PHE A 181 -0.52 -13.23 0.20
CA PHE A 181 0.22 -12.30 -0.65
C PHE A 181 -0.69 -11.42 -1.50
N ARG A 182 -1.71 -12.03 -2.13
CA ARG A 182 -2.66 -11.30 -2.96
C ARG A 182 -3.51 -10.33 -2.16
N LEU A 183 -3.99 -10.73 -0.98
CA LEU A 183 -4.97 -9.92 -0.26
C LEU A 183 -4.32 -8.99 0.77
N LYS A 184 -3.40 -9.48 1.61
CA LYS A 184 -2.78 -8.64 2.65
C LYS A 184 -2.02 -7.46 2.04
N THR A 185 -1.24 -7.70 0.99
CA THR A 185 -0.38 -6.67 0.38
C THR A 185 -0.88 -6.22 -0.99
N GLY A 186 -1.23 -7.17 -1.87
CA GLY A 186 -1.61 -6.90 -3.25
C GLY A 186 -2.90 -6.08 -3.37
N ALA A 187 -3.88 -6.32 -2.51
CA ALA A 187 -5.20 -5.68 -2.61
C ALA A 187 -5.14 -4.14 -2.61
N LEU A 188 -4.31 -3.52 -1.77
CA LEU A 188 -4.19 -2.05 -1.75
C LEU A 188 -3.39 -1.50 -2.94
N ILE A 189 -2.53 -2.29 -3.58
CA ILE A 189 -1.88 -1.92 -4.84
C ILE A 189 -2.91 -1.98 -5.98
N GLU A 190 -3.73 -3.02 -6.02
CA GLU A 190 -4.85 -3.11 -6.94
C GLU A 190 -5.85 -1.96 -6.76
N ALA A 191 -6.15 -1.58 -5.49
CA ALA A 191 -7.00 -0.43 -5.20
C ALA A 191 -6.42 0.87 -5.78
N ALA A 192 -5.10 1.09 -5.67
CA ALA A 192 -4.44 2.27 -6.22
C ALA A 192 -4.59 2.33 -7.75
N PHE A 193 -4.32 1.23 -8.44
CA PHE A 193 -4.42 1.16 -9.90
C PHE A 193 -5.86 1.34 -10.39
N LEU A 194 -6.80 0.62 -9.80
CA LEU A 194 -8.20 0.68 -10.20
C LEU A 194 -8.82 2.04 -9.91
N ALA A 195 -8.55 2.62 -8.74
CA ALA A 195 -9.07 3.95 -8.41
C ALA A 195 -8.51 5.02 -9.37
N GLY A 196 -7.19 4.99 -9.66
CA GLY A 196 -6.60 5.89 -10.65
C GLY A 196 -7.22 5.73 -12.03
N ALA A 197 -7.42 4.49 -12.49
CA ALA A 197 -8.02 4.19 -13.79
C ALA A 197 -9.48 4.68 -13.88
N TYR A 198 -10.31 4.39 -12.86
CA TYR A 198 -11.71 4.82 -12.86
C TYR A 198 -11.86 6.35 -12.80
N LEU A 199 -11.04 7.01 -11.95
CA LEU A 199 -11.05 8.47 -11.86
C LEU A 199 -10.64 9.16 -13.17
N ALA A 200 -9.79 8.52 -13.98
CA ALA A 200 -9.43 8.97 -15.32
C ALA A 200 -10.46 8.60 -16.40
N GLY A 201 -11.54 7.89 -16.06
CA GLY A 201 -12.59 7.49 -17.02
C GLY A 201 -12.24 6.30 -17.91
N CYS A 202 -11.31 5.43 -17.48
CA CYS A 202 -10.98 4.21 -18.21
C CYS A 202 -12.19 3.27 -18.33
N ASP A 203 -12.28 2.58 -19.47
CA ASP A 203 -13.23 1.49 -19.66
C ASP A 203 -12.88 0.26 -18.80
N GLU A 204 -13.86 -0.61 -18.55
CA GLU A 204 -13.68 -1.81 -17.70
C GLU A 204 -12.56 -2.73 -18.23
N LYS A 205 -12.41 -2.85 -19.55
CA LYS A 205 -11.37 -3.69 -20.15
C LYS A 205 -9.96 -3.17 -19.83
N THR A 206 -9.78 -1.86 -19.87
CA THR A 206 -8.51 -1.21 -19.48
C THR A 206 -8.28 -1.33 -17.98
N ALA A 207 -9.32 -1.11 -17.17
CA ALA A 207 -9.26 -1.28 -15.72
C ALA A 207 -8.89 -2.73 -15.33
N ASP A 208 -9.48 -3.75 -15.94
CA ASP A 208 -9.15 -5.16 -15.70
C ASP A 208 -7.68 -5.48 -16.03
N ARG A 209 -7.15 -4.93 -17.14
CA ARG A 209 -5.74 -5.10 -17.50
C ARG A 209 -4.82 -4.44 -16.48
N LEU A 210 -5.13 -3.23 -16.04
CA LEU A 210 -4.38 -2.53 -15.01
C LEU A 210 -4.47 -3.24 -13.66
N CYS A 211 -5.62 -3.83 -13.32
CA CYS A 211 -5.77 -4.69 -12.15
C CYS A 211 -4.85 -5.90 -12.21
N ARG A 212 -4.75 -6.55 -13.39
CA ARG A 212 -3.79 -7.66 -13.59
C ARG A 212 -2.35 -7.21 -13.37
N ALA A 213 -1.95 -6.06 -13.92
CA ALA A 213 -0.61 -5.51 -13.70
C ALA A 213 -0.34 -5.24 -12.20
N ALA A 214 -1.31 -4.63 -11.50
CA ALA A 214 -1.23 -4.35 -10.07
C ALA A 214 -1.09 -5.63 -9.23
N SER A 215 -1.85 -6.68 -9.58
CA SER A 215 -1.78 -8.00 -8.95
C SER A 215 -0.39 -8.62 -9.08
N LEU A 216 0.20 -8.56 -10.29
CA LEU A 216 1.56 -9.04 -10.55
C LEU A 216 2.60 -8.27 -9.74
N ILE A 217 2.48 -6.92 -9.70
CA ILE A 217 3.37 -6.04 -8.92
C ILE A 217 3.29 -6.38 -7.43
N GLY A 218 2.07 -6.50 -6.88
CA GLY A 218 1.87 -6.80 -5.46
C GLY A 218 2.44 -8.15 -5.05
N PHE A 219 2.25 -9.16 -5.91
CA PHE A 219 2.76 -10.50 -5.68
C PHE A 219 4.30 -10.55 -5.76
N SER A 220 4.88 -9.96 -6.82
CA SER A 220 6.34 -9.86 -7.00
C SER A 220 7.00 -9.11 -5.86
N PHE A 221 6.32 -8.07 -5.34
CA PHE A 221 6.80 -7.31 -4.20
C PHE A 221 6.96 -8.19 -2.95
N GLN A 222 6.02 -9.10 -2.67
CA GLN A 222 6.11 -10.03 -1.54
C GLN A 222 7.18 -11.11 -1.77
N ILE A 223 7.27 -11.67 -2.97
CA ILE A 223 8.37 -12.61 -3.28
C ILE A 223 9.73 -11.92 -3.08
N ARG A 224 9.84 -10.65 -3.51
CA ARG A 224 11.07 -9.87 -3.33
C ARG A 224 11.39 -9.62 -1.87
N ASP A 225 10.39 -9.39 -1.02
CA ASP A 225 10.59 -9.30 0.44
C ASP A 225 11.16 -10.60 1.02
N ASP A 226 10.61 -11.75 0.63
CA ASP A 226 11.09 -13.06 1.06
C ASP A 226 12.54 -13.31 0.59
N ILE A 227 12.88 -12.92 -0.66
CA ILE A 227 14.25 -13.00 -1.19
C ILE A 227 15.19 -12.12 -0.36
N LEU A 228 14.78 -10.89 -0.04
CA LEU A 228 15.59 -9.95 0.72
C LEU A 228 15.82 -10.40 2.16
N ASP A 229 14.84 -11.04 2.81
CA ASP A 229 15.01 -11.58 4.17
C ASP A 229 16.12 -12.64 4.24
N VAL A 230 16.33 -13.39 3.16
CA VAL A 230 17.37 -14.43 3.07
C VAL A 230 18.72 -13.88 2.60
N THR A 231 18.74 -12.88 1.69
CA THR A 231 19.96 -12.46 0.97
C THR A 231 20.62 -11.20 1.53
N SER A 232 19.88 -10.35 2.24
CA SER A 232 20.39 -9.07 2.73
C SER A 232 21.14 -9.21 4.05
N SER A 233 22.03 -8.25 4.35
CA SER A 233 22.70 -8.16 5.63
C SER A 233 21.88 -7.35 6.64
N LEU A 234 22.21 -7.51 7.94
CA LEU A 234 21.61 -6.77 9.06
C LEU A 234 21.77 -5.24 8.88
N GLU A 235 22.89 -4.82 8.27
CA GLU A 235 23.19 -3.41 7.99
C GLU A 235 22.35 -2.84 6.86
N GLU A 236 21.92 -3.67 5.90
CA GLU A 236 21.13 -3.26 4.73
C GLU A 236 19.64 -3.17 5.04
N LEU A 237 19.07 -4.11 5.79
CA LEU A 237 17.64 -4.17 6.09
C LEU A 237 17.22 -3.33 7.31
N GLY A 238 18.15 -3.02 8.23
CA GLY A 238 17.83 -2.37 9.50
C GLY A 238 17.01 -3.23 10.47
N LYS A 239 16.81 -4.51 10.16
CA LYS A 239 16.16 -5.54 11.00
C LYS A 239 16.92 -6.87 10.86
N PRO A 240 16.76 -7.81 11.83
CA PRO A 240 17.46 -9.10 11.78
C PRO A 240 17.10 -9.85 10.49
N VAL A 241 18.13 -10.34 9.78
CA VAL A 241 17.99 -11.28 8.67
C VAL A 241 17.59 -12.67 9.20
N PHE A 242 17.00 -13.50 8.32
CA PHE A 242 16.43 -14.79 8.71
C PHE A 242 15.36 -14.67 9.81
N SER A 243 14.65 -13.53 9.83
CA SER A 243 13.57 -13.32 10.78
C SER A 243 12.42 -14.31 10.55
N ASP A 244 12.12 -14.60 9.29
CA ASP A 244 11.09 -15.55 8.87
C ASP A 244 11.49 -16.99 9.21
N GLU A 245 12.74 -17.38 9.03
CA GLU A 245 13.25 -18.70 9.41
C GLU A 245 13.24 -18.90 10.93
N LYS A 246 13.63 -17.90 11.72
CA LYS A 246 13.57 -17.95 13.18
C LYS A 246 12.14 -18.08 13.70
N ASN A 247 11.18 -17.54 13.00
CA ASN A 247 9.76 -17.59 13.34
C ASN A 247 9.05 -18.80 12.70
N ASN A 248 9.77 -19.73 12.06
CA ASN A 248 9.22 -20.87 11.31
C ASN A 248 8.17 -20.45 10.27
N LYS A 249 8.31 -19.26 9.68
CA LYS A 249 7.36 -18.73 8.71
C LYS A 249 7.59 -19.38 7.35
N THR A 250 6.52 -19.85 6.72
CA THR A 250 6.57 -20.32 5.35
C THR A 250 6.67 -19.12 4.42
N THR A 251 7.69 -19.10 3.55
CA THR A 251 7.94 -18.05 2.56
C THR A 251 7.89 -18.63 1.15
N TYR A 252 7.82 -17.77 0.13
CA TYR A 252 7.90 -18.20 -1.27
C TYR A 252 9.21 -18.93 -1.54
N VAL A 253 10.32 -18.42 -0.99
CA VAL A 253 11.64 -19.03 -1.14
C VAL A 253 11.72 -20.41 -0.49
N THR A 254 11.09 -20.62 0.68
CA THR A 254 11.09 -21.94 1.34
C THR A 254 10.23 -22.97 0.61
N LEU A 255 9.17 -22.55 -0.11
CA LEU A 255 8.31 -23.46 -0.88
C LEU A 255 8.89 -23.81 -2.24
N TYR A 256 9.46 -22.83 -2.94
CA TYR A 256 9.81 -23.00 -4.36
C TYR A 256 11.32 -22.90 -4.66
N GLY A 257 12.13 -22.47 -3.69
CA GLY A 257 13.55 -22.22 -3.86
C GLY A 257 13.86 -20.85 -4.47
N MET A 258 15.10 -20.40 -4.25
CA MET A 258 15.58 -19.06 -4.65
C MET A 258 15.52 -18.84 -6.17
N GLU A 259 16.02 -19.80 -6.95
CA GLU A 259 16.08 -19.70 -8.43
C GLU A 259 14.69 -19.48 -9.04
N LYS A 260 13.68 -20.22 -8.55
CA LYS A 260 12.29 -20.04 -9.01
C LYS A 260 11.72 -18.71 -8.54
N ALA A 261 11.99 -18.29 -7.31
CA ALA A 261 11.51 -17.00 -6.78
C ALA A 261 12.04 -15.83 -7.63
N GLU A 262 13.33 -15.82 -7.98
CA GLU A 262 13.92 -14.80 -8.85
C GLU A 262 13.33 -14.82 -10.26
N ALA A 263 13.16 -16.01 -10.85
CA ALA A 263 12.56 -16.16 -12.17
C ALA A 263 11.10 -15.68 -12.23
N ASP A 264 10.31 -16.01 -11.21
CA ASP A 264 8.91 -15.60 -11.13
C ASP A 264 8.78 -14.08 -10.93
N VAL A 265 9.62 -13.46 -10.09
CA VAL A 265 9.69 -12.00 -9.93
C VAL A 265 9.97 -11.32 -11.28
N GLN A 266 10.97 -11.82 -12.03
CA GLN A 266 11.31 -11.26 -13.34
C GLN A 266 10.15 -11.41 -14.34
N SER A 267 9.58 -12.61 -14.46
CA SER A 267 8.47 -12.88 -15.37
C SER A 267 7.23 -12.02 -15.09
N MET A 268 6.85 -11.91 -13.81
CA MET A 268 5.72 -11.07 -13.38
C MET A 268 5.98 -9.59 -13.64
N SER A 269 7.21 -9.13 -13.41
CA SER A 269 7.62 -7.76 -13.68
C SER A 269 7.50 -7.42 -15.16
N ASP A 270 8.02 -8.29 -16.03
CA ASP A 270 7.98 -8.10 -17.48
C ASP A 270 6.53 -8.07 -18.00
N GLU A 271 5.66 -8.97 -17.50
CA GLU A 271 4.23 -8.98 -17.85
C GLU A 271 3.54 -7.68 -17.38
N ALA A 272 3.77 -7.25 -16.14
CA ALA A 272 3.16 -6.03 -15.60
C ALA A 272 3.56 -4.80 -16.41
N LEU A 273 4.86 -4.64 -16.72
CA LEU A 273 5.37 -3.54 -17.53
C LEU A 273 4.82 -3.58 -18.97
N ALA A 274 4.70 -4.77 -19.58
CA ALA A 274 4.11 -4.91 -20.90
C ALA A 274 2.63 -4.45 -20.92
N ILE A 275 1.88 -4.77 -19.86
CA ILE A 275 0.50 -4.30 -19.71
C ILE A 275 0.47 -2.77 -19.58
N ILE A 276 1.25 -2.17 -18.68
CA ILE A 276 1.31 -0.71 -18.46
C ILE A 276 1.63 0.01 -19.77
N LYS A 277 2.71 -0.40 -20.45
CA LYS A 277 3.13 0.17 -21.75
C LYS A 277 2.07 0.08 -22.85
N SER A 278 1.23 -0.94 -22.80
CA SER A 278 0.15 -1.15 -23.78
C SER A 278 -1.08 -0.26 -23.53
N VAL A 279 -1.18 0.38 -22.34
CA VAL A 279 -2.22 1.36 -22.02
C VAL A 279 -1.78 2.77 -22.45
N GLY A 280 -0.56 3.15 -22.13
CA GLY A 280 -0.01 4.46 -22.45
C GLY A 280 1.48 4.54 -22.13
N LYS A 281 2.05 5.72 -22.30
CA LYS A 281 3.44 6.00 -21.96
C LYS A 281 3.50 6.79 -20.65
N ASN A 282 4.12 6.22 -19.62
CA ASN A 282 4.47 6.88 -18.36
C ASN A 282 5.78 6.28 -17.84
N GLU A 283 6.90 6.91 -18.18
CA GLU A 283 8.25 6.43 -17.84
C GLU A 283 8.46 6.43 -16.33
N PHE A 284 7.90 7.40 -15.61
CA PHE A 284 8.04 7.48 -14.15
C PHE A 284 7.31 6.31 -13.46
N LEU A 285 6.09 5.96 -13.90
CA LEU A 285 5.38 4.78 -13.39
C LEU A 285 6.17 3.49 -13.64
N GLU A 286 6.75 3.35 -14.84
CA GLU A 286 7.58 2.19 -15.19
C GLU A 286 8.79 2.06 -14.27
N GLU A 287 9.48 3.18 -13.99
CA GLU A 287 10.63 3.21 -13.07
C GLU A 287 10.22 2.96 -11.61
N ILE A 288 9.07 3.47 -11.15
CA ILE A 288 8.52 3.13 -9.82
C ILE A 288 8.31 1.62 -9.70
N VAL A 289 7.66 1.00 -10.69
CA VAL A 289 7.39 -0.45 -10.69
C VAL A 289 8.69 -1.24 -10.67
N LEU A 290 9.66 -0.90 -11.52
CA LEU A 290 10.98 -1.53 -11.52
C LEU A 290 11.69 -1.39 -10.17
N ASN A 291 11.63 -0.21 -9.56
CA ASN A 291 12.26 0.05 -8.26
C ASN A 291 11.60 -0.74 -7.12
N LEU A 292 10.27 -0.93 -7.16
CA LEU A 292 9.55 -1.73 -6.18
C LEU A 292 9.93 -3.21 -6.24
N ILE A 293 10.10 -3.74 -7.45
CA ILE A 293 10.33 -5.16 -7.69
C ILE A 293 11.82 -5.51 -7.56
N HIS A 294 12.73 -4.63 -8.04
CA HIS A 294 14.17 -4.87 -8.04
C HIS A 294 14.94 -4.16 -6.91
N ARG A 295 14.22 -3.68 -5.88
CA ARG A 295 14.84 -3.03 -4.72
C ARG A 295 15.88 -3.92 -4.04
N ASN A 296 16.90 -3.29 -3.49
CA ASN A 296 17.92 -3.94 -2.66
C ASN A 296 17.69 -3.66 -1.15
N LYS A 297 16.65 -2.84 -0.82
CA LYS A 297 16.30 -2.44 0.56
C LYS A 297 14.78 -2.35 0.70
#